data_9d0045ddac47714ac3b0c2efeddca39b
#
_entry.id   9d0045ddac47714ac3b0c2efeddca39b
#
_cell.length_a   1.000
_cell.length_b   1.000
_cell.length_c   1.000
_cell.angle_alpha   90.00
_cell.angle_beta   90.00
_cell.angle_gamma   90.00
#
_symmetry.space_group_name_H-M   'P 1'
#
loop_
_entity.id
_entity.type
_entity.pdbx_description
1 polymer ?
#
loop_
_entity_poly.entity_id
_entity_poly.type
_entity_poly.pdbx_seq_one_letter_code
_entity_poly.pdbx_strand_id
1 'polypeptide(L)'
;MSLLFPRLSRAAIGLAMFFCLGHAVGQQPVPGIQSGVVTGDPRPEGVEPPAPVSADPAEVPDMLAIPRFEEAPAVAPPVPSVRALPVGEEEAGPVDIPKELQGEQPAILRAEPMATEADVEEAVPEKDSTLKKMDTLGVDASEAPVTASEVRAQAPPENPGQVGSSVLTRTEARTFTFAIPAPRGQILDRNGYPLAQNKVAYYAAITFPFLGSEVSDAEVLRYAGERMVHVNDILGTDWDLAGKAVIDHYRHRRWVPLTFSSVLTDSEVDELNRQKMEGLTLHPVYLRHYPQNKTLSHVVGYVGKRPPRTTGPIVNDEDLWGPAIGVDGLEQTFDAELKGTPGRVNVVFEGDGTKVKEEVLSRPRPGFNIVTSIDLEMQKICEELLAANMKRGAMVVMDVRNGDVMAMASFPQFDPNDFIPAITQDKYAVLVNDPAKPLFPRAFRGTYPAASTFKVVSALGFLESGYITANDLYPCPNAWSVGNLVMRNWNKNGEGSMNVVGALTRSCNTWFYEVSTRAGADSMSYMATRLGLGEKSGLPLKEAEGFIPNNRYWADKYGYLMSDGEEAVMSIGQGKVEVTPLQVARMMAAVGNGSQVVKPRLVLQV
;
A
#
# COMPACT_ATOMS: atom_id res chain seq x y z
N MET A 1 -31.27 20.62 -14.21
CA MET A 1 -30.87 19.79 -13.07
C MET A 1 -31.16 20.35 -11.68
N SER A 2 -31.45 21.63 -11.55
CA SER A 2 -31.70 22.27 -10.22
C SER A 2 -33.14 22.18 -9.69
N LEU A 3 -34.07 21.51 -10.36
CA LEU A 3 -35.48 21.54 -10.00
C LEU A 3 -36.08 20.20 -9.49
N LEU A 4 -35.31 19.12 -9.43
CA LEU A 4 -35.83 17.77 -9.08
C LEU A 4 -35.45 17.26 -7.68
N PHE A 5 -34.61 17.97 -6.93
CA PHE A 5 -34.09 17.46 -5.64
C PHE A 5 -34.68 18.00 -4.33
N PRO A 6 -35.73 18.81 -4.25
CA PRO A 6 -36.14 19.37 -2.95
C PRO A 6 -36.90 18.41 -2.01
N ARG A 7 -37.17 17.15 -2.36
CA ARG A 7 -38.06 16.30 -1.55
C ARG A 7 -37.62 14.87 -1.26
N LEU A 8 -36.38 14.48 -1.50
CA LEU A 8 -35.89 13.20 -0.95
C LEU A 8 -35.47 13.42 0.52
N SER A 9 -36.35 13.01 1.44
CA SER A 9 -36.14 13.19 2.87
C SER A 9 -34.93 12.38 3.38
N ARG A 10 -34.23 12.90 4.40
CA ARG A 10 -33.10 12.29 5.10
C ARG A 10 -33.30 10.84 5.56
N ALA A 11 -34.50 10.31 5.49
CA ALA A 11 -34.83 8.93 5.87
C ALA A 11 -34.34 7.86 4.85
N ALA A 12 -34.15 8.22 3.58
CA ALA A 12 -33.66 7.27 2.56
C ALA A 12 -32.13 6.99 2.65
N ILE A 13 -31.37 7.89 3.29
CA ILE A 13 -29.91 7.81 3.38
C ILE A 13 -29.45 6.78 4.43
N GLY A 14 -30.24 6.58 5.51
CA GLY A 14 -29.94 5.59 6.56
C GLY A 14 -30.11 4.12 6.13
N LEU A 15 -30.91 3.87 5.10
CA LEU A 15 -31.27 2.49 4.69
C LEU A 15 -30.25 1.86 3.72
N ALA A 16 -29.51 2.66 2.97
CA ALA A 16 -28.51 2.17 2.00
C ALA A 16 -27.26 1.61 2.66
N MET A 17 -26.90 2.05 3.88
CA MET A 17 -25.75 1.50 4.62
C MET A 17 -25.99 0.11 5.21
N PHE A 18 -27.24 -0.32 5.40
CA PHE A 18 -27.55 -1.60 6.07
C PHE A 18 -27.66 -2.81 5.14
N PHE A 19 -27.76 -2.64 3.83
CA PHE A 19 -28.07 -3.75 2.91
C PHE A 19 -26.88 -4.53 2.37
N CYS A 20 -25.64 -4.12 2.59
CA CYS A 20 -24.46 -4.95 2.27
C CYS A 20 -24.17 -6.06 3.29
N LEU A 21 -24.90 -6.12 4.41
CA LEU A 21 -24.72 -7.08 5.51
C LEU A 21 -25.78 -8.18 5.61
N GLY A 22 -26.76 -8.23 4.74
CA GLY A 22 -27.96 -9.02 4.94
C GLY A 22 -28.10 -10.29 4.13
N HIS A 23 -27.31 -11.33 4.38
CA HIS A 23 -27.71 -12.72 4.05
C HIS A 23 -27.16 -13.75 5.05
N ALA A 24 -27.39 -13.55 6.31
CA ALA A 24 -27.43 -14.63 7.32
C ALA A 24 -27.70 -14.01 8.71
N VAL A 25 -28.94 -13.79 9.08
CA VAL A 25 -29.45 -14.02 10.44
C VAL A 25 -30.93 -13.61 10.47
N GLY A 26 -31.75 -14.50 11.01
CA GLY A 26 -33.21 -14.30 11.17
C GLY A 26 -33.53 -13.15 12.12
N GLN A 27 -34.60 -12.46 11.81
CA GLN A 27 -35.12 -11.29 12.51
C GLN A 27 -35.66 -11.62 13.91
N GLN A 28 -35.22 -10.84 14.89
CA GLN A 28 -36.07 -10.44 16.03
C GLN A 28 -35.89 -8.93 16.28
N PRO A 29 -36.94 -8.17 16.63
CA PRO A 29 -36.89 -6.72 16.77
C PRO A 29 -36.32 -6.29 18.13
N VAL A 30 -35.42 -5.30 18.13
CA VAL A 30 -34.89 -4.64 19.33
C VAL A 30 -35.75 -3.39 19.65
N PRO A 31 -36.19 -3.19 20.92
CA PRO A 31 -37.01 -2.03 21.30
C PRO A 31 -36.16 -0.76 21.53
N GLY A 32 -36.69 0.32 21.00
CA GLY A 32 -36.66 1.73 21.39
C GLY A 32 -35.37 2.35 21.95
N ILE A 33 -34.70 3.18 21.13
CA ILE A 33 -33.84 4.28 21.63
C ILE A 33 -34.51 5.60 21.25
N GLN A 34 -34.88 6.38 22.26
CA GLN A 34 -35.42 7.74 22.13
C GLN A 34 -34.35 8.70 21.67
N SER A 35 -34.69 9.53 20.68
CA SER A 35 -33.87 10.64 20.16
C SER A 35 -33.82 11.78 21.15
N GLY A 36 -32.65 12.03 21.74
CA GLY A 36 -32.34 13.29 22.42
C GLY A 36 -31.58 14.21 21.46
N VAL A 37 -32.19 15.32 21.11
CA VAL A 37 -31.54 16.44 20.40
C VAL A 37 -30.66 17.19 21.39
N VAL A 38 -29.34 17.18 21.22
CA VAL A 38 -28.42 18.09 21.90
C VAL A 38 -27.87 19.06 20.88
N THR A 39 -28.34 20.31 20.98
CA THR A 39 -27.73 21.50 20.36
C THR A 39 -26.69 22.06 21.32
N GLY A 40 -25.45 22.17 20.87
CA GLY A 40 -24.40 22.82 21.63
C GLY A 40 -23.02 22.56 21.06
N ASP A 41 -22.55 23.46 20.23
CA ASP A 41 -21.14 23.60 19.87
C ASP A 41 -20.41 24.26 21.05
N PRO A 42 -19.32 23.74 21.55
CA PRO A 42 -18.23 24.57 21.98
C PRO A 42 -16.87 24.04 21.42
N ARG A 43 -16.29 24.80 20.49
CA ARG A 43 -14.85 24.74 20.27
C ARG A 43 -14.15 25.33 21.48
N PRO A 44 -13.14 24.69 22.05
CA PRO A 44 -12.18 25.39 22.90
C PRO A 44 -11.21 26.17 22.01
N GLU A 45 -11.14 27.46 22.21
CA GLU A 45 -10.09 28.32 21.69
C GLU A 45 -8.74 27.98 22.33
N GLY A 46 -7.68 27.98 21.52
CA GLY A 46 -6.31 28.17 21.96
C GLY A 46 -5.49 26.93 22.24
N VAL A 47 -5.11 26.22 21.17
CA VAL A 47 -3.83 25.48 21.17
C VAL A 47 -3.12 25.84 19.86
N GLU A 48 -2.12 26.70 19.94
CA GLU A 48 -1.17 26.95 18.87
C GLU A 48 -0.39 25.67 18.59
N PRO A 49 -0.10 25.34 17.30
CA PRO A 49 0.79 24.24 16.97
C PRO A 49 2.21 24.57 17.47
N PRO A 50 2.95 23.59 17.99
CA PRO A 50 4.32 23.82 18.44
C PRO A 50 5.19 24.29 17.26
N ALA A 51 5.93 25.37 17.49
CA ALA A 51 6.89 25.93 16.56
C ALA A 51 7.97 24.91 16.18
N PRO A 52 8.54 24.98 14.96
CA PRO A 52 9.62 24.10 14.56
C PRO A 52 10.87 24.37 15.43
N VAL A 53 11.36 23.34 16.08
CA VAL A 53 12.58 23.39 16.88
C VAL A 53 13.77 23.62 15.94
N SER A 54 14.36 24.79 15.98
CA SER A 54 15.66 25.09 15.35
C SER A 54 16.76 24.40 16.16
N ALA A 55 17.41 23.40 15.58
CA ALA A 55 18.60 22.81 16.19
C ALA A 55 19.80 23.73 15.98
N ASP A 56 20.47 24.09 17.10
CA ASP A 56 21.72 24.85 17.15
C ASP A 56 22.90 23.99 16.60
N PRO A 57 23.79 24.52 15.75
CA PRO A 57 24.78 23.72 15.02
C PRO A 57 26.08 23.42 15.75
N ALA A 58 26.15 23.52 17.06
CA ALA A 58 27.41 23.35 17.78
C ALA A 58 27.39 22.22 18.80
N GLU A 59 27.44 20.98 18.34
CA GLU A 59 28.09 19.83 19.02
C GLU A 59 27.82 18.57 18.20
N VAL A 60 28.85 18.06 17.49
CA VAL A 60 28.70 16.88 16.66
C VAL A 60 29.44 15.73 17.35
N PRO A 61 28.70 14.70 17.83
CA PRO A 61 29.32 13.43 18.21
C PRO A 61 29.67 12.61 16.95
N ASP A 62 30.62 11.70 17.14
CA ASP A 62 31.18 10.76 16.17
C ASP A 62 30.14 10.22 15.16
N MET A 63 30.36 10.43 13.87
CA MET A 63 29.34 10.28 12.80
C MET A 63 28.97 8.84 12.46
N LEU A 64 29.51 7.85 13.13
CA LEU A 64 28.99 6.47 13.14
C LEU A 64 27.99 6.22 14.28
N ALA A 65 27.85 7.18 15.21
CA ALA A 65 26.81 7.14 16.20
C ALA A 65 25.53 7.74 15.61
N ILE A 66 24.60 6.91 15.19
CA ILE A 66 23.24 7.32 14.83
C ILE A 66 22.58 7.94 16.06
N PRO A 67 22.06 9.18 16.00
CA PRO A 67 21.42 9.81 17.15
C PRO A 67 20.24 8.92 17.65
N ARG A 68 20.26 8.59 18.94
CA ARG A 68 19.10 7.95 19.59
C ARG A 68 17.99 8.98 19.60
N PHE A 69 16.88 8.69 18.91
CA PHE A 69 15.65 9.40 19.17
C PHE A 69 15.14 8.92 20.53
N GLU A 70 15.02 9.82 21.49
CA GLU A 70 14.31 9.55 22.72
C GLU A 70 12.85 9.17 22.36
N GLU A 71 12.44 7.98 22.80
CA GLU A 71 11.02 7.59 22.75
C GLU A 71 10.22 8.59 23.58
N ALA A 72 9.25 9.23 22.94
CA ALA A 72 8.25 10.01 23.68
C ALA A 72 7.55 9.06 24.68
N PRO A 73 7.37 9.45 25.95
CA PRO A 73 6.75 8.58 26.93
C PRO A 73 5.32 8.25 26.51
N ALA A 74 5.02 6.97 26.40
CA ALA A 74 3.66 6.48 26.18
C ALA A 74 2.81 6.76 27.42
N VAL A 75 2.10 7.89 27.41
CA VAL A 75 1.02 8.15 28.37
C VAL A 75 -0.26 7.60 27.77
N ALA A 76 -0.62 6.38 28.14
CA ALA A 76 -1.95 5.85 27.90
C ALA A 76 -2.93 6.47 28.92
N PRO A 77 -4.08 7.01 28.48
CA PRO A 77 -5.14 7.39 29.42
C PRO A 77 -5.73 6.13 30.06
N PRO A 78 -6.16 6.20 31.34
CA PRO A 78 -6.71 5.06 32.03
C PRO A 78 -8.07 4.65 31.43
N VAL A 79 -8.16 3.40 31.00
CA VAL A 79 -9.42 2.77 30.57
C VAL A 79 -10.28 2.53 31.81
N PRO A 80 -11.56 2.98 31.84
CA PRO A 80 -12.45 2.67 32.95
C PRO A 80 -12.77 1.16 32.95
N SER A 81 -12.46 0.48 34.05
CA SER A 81 -12.76 -0.93 34.26
C SER A 81 -14.28 -1.16 34.33
N VAL A 82 -14.83 -1.83 33.33
CA VAL A 82 -16.18 -2.37 33.39
C VAL A 82 -16.10 -3.72 34.13
N ARG A 83 -16.74 -3.79 35.28
CA ARG A 83 -16.87 -5.00 36.11
C ARG A 83 -17.74 -6.01 35.38
N ALA A 84 -17.16 -7.16 35.03
CA ALA A 84 -17.89 -8.28 34.48
C ALA A 84 -18.81 -8.89 35.56
N LEU A 85 -20.09 -9.07 35.23
CA LEU A 85 -21.02 -9.88 35.99
C LEU A 85 -20.83 -11.36 35.59
N PRO A 86 -20.98 -12.32 36.52
CA PRO A 86 -20.78 -13.73 36.25
C PRO A 86 -21.95 -14.29 35.40
N VAL A 87 -21.63 -14.90 34.27
CA VAL A 87 -22.56 -15.69 33.47
C VAL A 87 -22.54 -17.12 34.00
N GLY A 88 -23.72 -17.60 34.41
CA GLY A 88 -23.90 -18.99 34.82
C GLY A 88 -23.80 -19.94 33.62
N GLU A 89 -23.11 -21.05 33.81
CA GLU A 89 -23.05 -22.17 32.87
C GLU A 89 -24.42 -22.90 32.85
N GLU A 90 -25.12 -22.86 31.71
CA GLU A 90 -26.16 -23.82 31.36
C GLU A 90 -25.72 -24.57 30.11
N GLU A 91 -25.51 -25.89 30.28
CA GLU A 91 -25.26 -26.83 29.20
C GLU A 91 -26.50 -26.96 28.29
N ALA A 92 -26.39 -26.52 27.03
CA ALA A 92 -27.40 -26.81 26.01
C ALA A 92 -27.05 -28.11 25.29
N GLY A 93 -27.90 -29.12 25.44
CA GLY A 93 -27.84 -30.38 24.70
C GLY A 93 -28.16 -30.24 23.21
N PRO A 94 -27.88 -31.26 22.38
CA PRO A 94 -28.00 -31.19 20.94
C PRO A 94 -29.45 -31.02 20.48
N VAL A 95 -29.68 -30.01 19.63
CA VAL A 95 -30.98 -29.75 19.00
C VAL A 95 -31.10 -30.61 17.75
N ASP A 96 -32.10 -31.52 17.74
CA ASP A 96 -32.51 -32.33 16.57
C ASP A 96 -33.14 -31.44 15.49
N ILE A 97 -32.55 -31.45 14.28
CA ILE A 97 -33.10 -30.76 13.11
C ILE A 97 -34.09 -31.69 12.39
N PRO A 98 -35.34 -31.28 12.17
CA PRO A 98 -36.33 -32.10 11.46
C PRO A 98 -35.94 -32.40 10.01
N LYS A 99 -36.12 -33.63 9.57
CA LYS A 99 -35.76 -34.17 8.24
C LYS A 99 -36.48 -33.55 7.05
N GLU A 100 -37.37 -32.59 7.21
CA GLU A 100 -38.17 -31.98 6.15
C GLU A 100 -37.55 -30.73 5.49
N LEU A 101 -36.32 -30.34 5.85
CA LEU A 101 -35.59 -29.22 5.26
C LEU A 101 -34.41 -29.64 4.38
N GLN A 102 -34.30 -30.89 3.98
CA GLN A 102 -33.35 -31.35 2.96
C GLN A 102 -33.96 -31.28 1.58
N GLY A 103 -34.22 -30.07 1.08
CA GLY A 103 -34.55 -29.79 -0.31
C GLY A 103 -33.31 -29.67 -1.16
N GLU A 104 -33.34 -30.27 -2.32
CA GLU A 104 -32.31 -30.38 -3.35
C GLU A 104 -31.56 -29.08 -3.64
N GLN A 105 -30.24 -29.17 -3.68
CA GLN A 105 -29.35 -28.07 -4.10
C GLN A 105 -29.57 -27.79 -5.60
N PRO A 106 -29.79 -26.55 -6.04
CA PRO A 106 -29.80 -26.22 -7.46
C PRO A 106 -28.37 -26.36 -8.01
N ALA A 107 -28.27 -27.02 -9.17
CA ALA A 107 -27.05 -27.25 -9.91
C ALA A 107 -26.29 -25.93 -10.16
N ILE A 108 -25.10 -25.81 -9.58
CA ILE A 108 -24.17 -24.75 -9.88
C ILE A 108 -23.60 -25.06 -11.25
N LEU A 109 -23.94 -24.25 -12.25
CA LEU A 109 -23.25 -24.22 -13.53
C LEU A 109 -21.77 -23.94 -13.26
N ARG A 110 -20.93 -24.94 -13.41
CA ARG A 110 -19.47 -24.83 -13.41
C ARG A 110 -19.06 -23.98 -14.59
N ALA A 111 -18.47 -22.81 -14.33
CA ALA A 111 -17.68 -22.12 -15.32
C ALA A 111 -16.42 -22.96 -15.61
N GLU A 112 -16.21 -23.29 -16.89
CA GLU A 112 -14.99 -23.95 -17.35
C GLU A 112 -13.77 -23.06 -17.06
N PRO A 113 -12.61 -23.62 -16.70
CA PRO A 113 -11.40 -22.85 -16.46
C PRO A 113 -10.89 -22.28 -17.79
N MET A 114 -10.69 -20.97 -17.85
CA MET A 114 -9.97 -20.32 -18.95
C MET A 114 -8.55 -20.88 -19.03
N ALA A 115 -8.15 -21.20 -20.28
CA ALA A 115 -6.86 -21.76 -20.65
C ALA A 115 -5.69 -20.94 -20.11
N THR A 116 -4.68 -21.69 -19.67
CA THR A 116 -3.36 -21.20 -19.27
C THR A 116 -2.63 -20.60 -20.47
N GLU A 117 -1.92 -19.48 -20.22
CA GLU A 117 -0.94 -18.90 -21.12
C GLU A 117 0.13 -19.94 -21.50
N ALA A 118 0.11 -20.38 -22.73
CA ALA A 118 1.25 -20.87 -23.50
C ALA A 118 0.90 -20.66 -24.98
N ASP A 119 1.86 -20.06 -25.71
CA ASP A 119 1.85 -19.76 -27.15
C ASP A 119 1.38 -18.33 -27.55
N VAL A 120 2.28 -17.38 -27.33
CA VAL A 120 2.44 -16.24 -28.23
C VAL A 120 3.92 -16.13 -28.57
N GLU A 121 4.29 -16.70 -29.71
CA GLU A 121 5.58 -16.50 -30.39
C GLU A 121 5.72 -15.02 -30.84
N GLU A 122 6.91 -14.48 -30.62
CA GLU A 122 7.36 -13.18 -31.07
C GLU A 122 7.23 -13.00 -32.58
N ALA A 123 6.53 -11.95 -32.98
CA ALA A 123 6.70 -11.33 -34.28
C ALA A 123 7.40 -9.98 -34.13
N VAL A 124 8.65 -9.91 -34.50
CA VAL A 124 9.47 -8.70 -34.62
C VAL A 124 9.08 -7.97 -35.90
N PRO A 125 8.71 -6.70 -35.91
CA PRO A 125 8.64 -5.92 -37.16
C PRO A 125 9.99 -5.28 -37.46
N GLU A 126 10.42 -5.47 -38.71
CA GLU A 126 11.57 -4.89 -39.38
C GLU A 126 11.59 -3.35 -39.33
N LYS A 127 12.83 -2.86 -39.26
CA LYS A 127 13.19 -1.45 -39.40
C LYS A 127 12.80 -0.91 -40.77
N ASP A 128 12.04 0.15 -40.82
CA ASP A 128 11.98 1.01 -42.01
C ASP A 128 12.61 2.36 -41.73
N SER A 129 13.60 2.65 -42.57
CA SER A 129 14.47 3.83 -42.53
C SER A 129 13.93 4.90 -43.44
N THR A 130 13.45 6.01 -42.89
CA THR A 130 13.36 7.27 -43.67
C THR A 130 13.76 8.46 -42.82
N LEU A 131 15.03 8.78 -42.92
CA LEU A 131 15.59 10.10 -42.58
C LEU A 131 15.08 11.14 -43.60
N LYS A 132 14.33 12.12 -43.13
CA LYS A 132 14.21 13.39 -43.84
C LYS A 132 14.91 14.51 -43.07
N LYS A 133 15.91 15.06 -43.73
CA LYS A 133 16.64 16.29 -43.38
C LYS A 133 15.69 17.48 -43.18
N MET A 134 15.95 18.25 -42.15
CA MET A 134 15.59 19.66 -42.10
C MET A 134 16.81 20.50 -41.70
N ASP A 135 17.00 21.57 -42.48
CA ASP A 135 18.18 22.41 -42.56
C ASP A 135 18.40 23.33 -41.35
N THR A 136 19.66 23.46 -41.06
CA THR A 136 20.44 24.57 -40.52
C THR A 136 19.79 25.94 -40.39
N LEU A 137 19.86 26.50 -39.16
CA LEU A 137 20.03 27.93 -38.93
C LEU A 137 21.31 28.11 -38.10
N GLY A 138 22.22 28.90 -38.68
CA GLY A 138 23.56 29.12 -38.20
C GLY A 138 23.62 29.94 -36.90
N VAL A 139 24.59 29.61 -36.09
CA VAL A 139 25.17 30.51 -35.09
C VAL A 139 26.70 30.43 -35.25
N ASP A 140 27.28 31.62 -35.35
CA ASP A 140 28.64 31.98 -35.66
C ASP A 140 29.66 31.28 -34.72
N ALA A 141 30.65 30.66 -35.32
CA ALA A 141 31.80 30.09 -34.64
C ALA A 141 32.98 31.09 -34.65
N SER A 142 33.17 31.76 -33.54
CA SER A 142 34.46 32.46 -33.31
C SER A 142 34.72 32.58 -31.81
N GLU A 143 35.19 31.49 -31.17
CA GLU A 143 36.13 31.58 -30.06
C GLU A 143 36.93 30.28 -30.04
N ALA A 144 38.26 30.44 -30.14
CA ALA A 144 39.25 29.38 -30.22
C ALA A 144 39.39 28.64 -28.87
N PRO A 145 39.72 27.32 -28.88
CA PRO A 145 39.91 26.57 -27.65
C PRO A 145 41.17 27.02 -26.91
N VAL A 146 41.01 27.40 -25.66
CA VAL A 146 42.11 27.67 -24.72
C VAL A 146 42.91 26.39 -24.49
N THR A 147 44.19 26.39 -24.87
CA THR A 147 45.10 25.25 -24.72
C THR A 147 45.49 25.07 -23.24
N ALA A 148 45.66 23.79 -22.82
CA ALA A 148 45.96 23.33 -21.47
C ALA A 148 47.33 23.79 -20.89
N SER A 149 47.94 24.86 -21.41
CA SER A 149 49.26 25.37 -21.01
C SER A 149 49.22 26.59 -20.09
N GLU A 150 48.08 27.20 -19.84
CA GLU A 150 48.03 28.50 -19.11
C GLU A 150 47.43 28.44 -17.71
N VAL A 151 47.16 27.27 -17.16
CA VAL A 151 46.81 27.14 -15.73
C VAL A 151 47.97 26.51 -14.96
N ARG A 152 49.12 27.15 -14.98
CA ARG A 152 50.13 27.04 -13.93
C ARG A 152 49.86 28.14 -12.91
N ALA A 153 48.88 27.92 -12.03
CA ALA A 153 48.70 28.76 -10.86
C ALA A 153 49.93 28.65 -9.97
N GLN A 154 50.46 29.81 -9.60
CA GLN A 154 51.55 30.03 -8.69
C GLN A 154 51.32 29.25 -7.39
N ALA A 155 52.27 28.39 -7.02
CA ALA A 155 52.31 27.75 -5.72
C ALA A 155 52.50 28.82 -4.62
N PRO A 156 51.79 28.74 -3.49
CA PRO A 156 52.06 29.60 -2.34
C PRO A 156 53.44 29.25 -1.75
N PRO A 157 54.14 30.22 -1.11
CA PRO A 157 55.48 30.00 -0.60
C PRO A 157 55.50 28.93 0.49
N GLU A 158 56.41 27.98 0.37
CA GLU A 158 56.70 26.96 1.35
C GLU A 158 57.16 27.58 2.68
N ASN A 159 56.42 27.31 3.75
CA ASN A 159 56.82 27.63 5.11
C ASN A 159 57.63 26.43 5.64
N PRO A 160 58.95 26.55 5.90
CA PRO A 160 59.76 25.42 6.33
C PRO A 160 59.60 25.23 7.85
N GLY A 161 58.62 24.45 8.26
CA GLY A 161 58.45 24.20 9.68
C GLY A 161 57.38 23.22 10.14
N GLN A 162 56.60 22.59 9.25
CA GLN A 162 55.69 21.50 9.65
C GLN A 162 55.69 20.39 8.62
N VAL A 163 56.62 19.45 8.76
CA VAL A 163 56.57 18.18 8.03
C VAL A 163 55.71 17.21 8.82
N GLY A 164 54.42 17.43 8.77
CA GLY A 164 53.44 16.36 8.90
C GLY A 164 53.08 15.92 7.50
N SER A 165 53.56 14.78 7.02
CA SER A 165 53.17 14.23 5.72
C SER A 165 51.65 14.14 5.68
N SER A 166 51.01 14.94 4.81
CA SER A 166 49.56 14.87 4.60
C SER A 166 49.23 13.45 4.18
N VAL A 167 48.12 12.90 4.66
CA VAL A 167 47.63 11.54 4.32
C VAL A 167 47.52 11.33 2.80
N LEU A 168 47.38 12.41 2.03
CA LEU A 168 47.33 12.42 0.56
C LEU A 168 48.65 12.12 -0.14
N THR A 169 49.80 12.18 0.57
CA THR A 169 51.13 11.91 0.01
C THR A 169 51.64 10.51 0.37
N ARG A 170 50.88 9.70 1.11
CA ARG A 170 51.25 8.31 1.39
C ARG A 170 50.96 7.45 0.17
N THR A 171 51.97 6.87 -0.44
CA THR A 171 51.90 6.06 -1.68
C THR A 171 51.03 4.80 -1.55
N GLU A 172 50.66 4.42 -0.34
CA GLU A 172 49.85 3.22 -0.05
C GLU A 172 48.43 3.52 0.47
N ALA A 173 48.09 4.79 0.67
CA ALA A 173 46.75 5.15 1.15
C ALA A 173 45.68 4.95 0.04
N ARG A 174 44.58 4.33 0.40
CA ARG A 174 43.42 4.14 -0.48
C ARG A 174 42.23 4.95 0.05
N THR A 175 41.60 5.71 -0.83
CA THR A 175 40.39 6.48 -0.50
C THR A 175 39.20 5.86 -1.22
N PHE A 176 38.16 5.58 -0.48
CA PHE A 176 36.88 5.12 -1.01
C PHE A 176 35.77 6.12 -0.63
N THR A 177 34.92 6.43 -1.58
CA THR A 177 33.72 7.22 -1.36
C THR A 177 32.53 6.27 -1.25
N PHE A 178 31.74 6.42 -0.18
CA PHE A 178 30.51 5.65 0.02
C PHE A 178 29.30 6.58 0.07
N ALA A 179 28.18 6.11 -0.44
CA ALA A 179 26.90 6.74 -0.25
C ALA A 179 26.30 6.31 1.11
N ILE A 180 25.85 7.29 1.89
CA ILE A 180 25.11 7.07 3.14
C ILE A 180 23.63 7.12 2.81
N PRO A 181 22.88 5.98 2.78
CA PRO A 181 21.47 6.00 2.49
C PRO A 181 20.71 6.91 3.46
N ALA A 182 19.80 7.73 2.91
CA ALA A 182 19.01 8.64 3.70
C ALA A 182 17.89 7.91 4.46
N PRO A 183 17.48 8.39 5.65
CA PRO A 183 16.26 7.95 6.28
C PRO A 183 15.06 8.23 5.36
N ARG A 184 14.21 7.24 5.19
CA ARG A 184 12.98 7.38 4.38
C ARG A 184 11.95 8.23 5.12
N GLY A 185 11.21 9.10 4.43
CA GLY A 185 10.14 9.90 5.01
C GLY A 185 9.07 9.03 5.68
N GLN A 186 8.34 9.59 6.62
CA GLN A 186 7.25 8.90 7.31
C GLN A 186 5.96 8.91 6.47
N ILE A 187 5.11 7.90 6.66
CA ILE A 187 3.72 7.93 6.22
C ILE A 187 2.86 8.02 7.47
N LEU A 188 2.02 9.05 7.54
CA LEU A 188 1.23 9.40 8.70
C LEU A 188 -0.27 9.32 8.37
N ASP A 189 -1.09 9.02 9.36
CA ASP A 189 -2.53 9.24 9.27
C ASP A 189 -2.86 10.73 9.32
N ARG A 190 -4.14 11.11 9.23
CA ARG A 190 -4.57 12.51 9.25
C ARG A 190 -4.29 13.22 10.58
N ASN A 191 -4.11 12.47 11.66
CA ASN A 191 -3.89 12.98 13.02
C ASN A 191 -2.40 12.97 13.41
N GLY A 192 -1.51 12.54 12.48
CA GLY A 192 -0.07 12.48 12.70
C GLY A 192 0.43 11.16 13.29
N TYR A 193 -0.42 10.15 13.45
CA TYR A 193 0.02 8.82 13.90
C TYR A 193 0.82 8.10 12.80
N PRO A 194 1.98 7.52 13.12
CA PRO A 194 2.83 6.87 12.12
C PRO A 194 2.21 5.55 11.64
N LEU A 195 2.06 5.46 10.32
CA LEU A 195 1.69 4.25 9.59
C LEU A 195 2.93 3.51 9.07
N ALA A 196 3.97 4.27 8.71
CA ALA A 196 5.29 3.77 8.35
C ALA A 196 6.37 4.77 8.77
N GLN A 197 7.44 4.26 9.41
CA GLN A 197 8.56 5.05 9.90
C GLN A 197 9.87 4.26 9.78
N ASN A 198 10.99 4.85 10.14
CA ASN A 198 12.25 4.12 10.25
C ASN A 198 12.55 3.82 11.70
N LYS A 199 13.23 2.69 11.94
CA LYS A 199 13.91 2.40 13.20
C LYS A 199 15.37 2.12 12.96
N VAL A 200 16.20 2.42 13.94
CA VAL A 200 17.60 1.95 13.95
C VAL A 200 17.58 0.47 14.31
N ALA A 201 18.30 -0.32 13.54
CA ALA A 201 18.50 -1.73 13.79
C ALA A 201 19.98 -2.07 13.62
N TYR A 202 20.40 -3.18 14.15
CA TYR A 202 21.80 -3.60 14.12
C TYR A 202 21.97 -4.96 13.46
N TYR A 203 23.07 -5.09 12.71
CA TYR A 203 23.57 -6.38 12.27
C TYR A 203 24.86 -6.69 13.04
N ALA A 204 25.06 -7.93 13.42
CA ALA A 204 26.40 -8.37 13.78
C ALA A 204 27.28 -8.35 12.52
N ALA A 205 28.52 -7.92 12.66
CA ALA A 205 29.44 -7.78 11.52
C ALA A 205 30.88 -8.15 11.91
N ILE A 206 31.57 -8.82 11.00
CA ILE A 206 33.00 -9.14 11.12
C ILE A 206 33.82 -8.02 10.48
N THR A 207 34.75 -7.44 11.23
CA THR A 207 35.75 -6.51 10.73
C THR A 207 37.08 -7.24 10.61
N PHE A 208 37.70 -7.16 9.44
CA PHE A 208 38.96 -7.86 9.17
C PHE A 208 40.15 -6.91 9.36
N PRO A 209 41.13 -7.23 10.24
CA PRO A 209 42.44 -6.58 10.22
C PRO A 209 43.26 -7.04 8.99
N PHE A 210 44.38 -6.44 8.76
CA PHE A 210 45.34 -6.98 7.80
C PHE A 210 46.02 -8.23 8.39
N LEU A 211 45.67 -9.41 7.86
CA LEU A 211 46.22 -10.68 8.34
C LEU A 211 47.57 -11.06 7.72
N GLY A 212 48.11 -10.21 6.83
CA GLY A 212 49.36 -10.42 6.13
C GLY A 212 49.20 -10.44 4.61
N SER A 213 50.34 -10.13 3.89
CA SER A 213 50.33 -10.11 2.42
C SER A 213 50.15 -11.50 1.78
N GLU A 214 50.58 -12.57 2.45
CA GLU A 214 50.56 -13.94 1.97
C GLU A 214 49.61 -14.82 2.79
N VAL A 215 48.61 -14.22 3.46
CA VAL A 215 47.63 -14.95 4.26
C VAL A 215 46.88 -15.99 3.40
N SER A 216 46.82 -17.21 3.90
CA SER A 216 46.09 -18.30 3.26
C SER A 216 44.58 -18.14 3.42
N ASP A 217 43.79 -18.70 2.47
CA ASP A 217 42.34 -18.72 2.57
C ASP A 217 41.85 -19.47 3.83
N ALA A 218 42.59 -20.48 4.27
CA ALA A 218 42.29 -21.20 5.52
C ALA A 218 42.42 -20.30 6.77
N GLU A 219 43.36 -19.38 6.82
CA GLU A 219 43.52 -18.44 7.94
C GLU A 219 42.42 -17.37 7.93
N VAL A 220 42.01 -16.88 6.76
CA VAL A 220 40.86 -15.98 6.61
C VAL A 220 39.59 -16.64 7.09
N LEU A 221 39.34 -17.87 6.67
CA LEU A 221 38.17 -18.65 7.10
C LEU A 221 38.20 -18.96 8.60
N ARG A 222 39.35 -19.28 9.15
CA ARG A 222 39.50 -19.51 10.60
C ARG A 222 39.17 -18.23 11.38
N TYR A 223 39.72 -17.07 10.96
CA TYR A 223 39.41 -15.79 11.59
C TYR A 223 37.92 -15.47 11.61
N ALA A 224 37.24 -15.62 10.46
CA ALA A 224 35.81 -15.38 10.38
C ALA A 224 35.01 -16.43 11.16
N GLY A 225 35.39 -17.71 11.08
CA GLY A 225 34.74 -18.82 11.76
C GLY A 225 34.74 -18.68 13.29
N GLU A 226 35.88 -18.25 13.90
CA GLU A 226 35.94 -17.98 15.34
C GLU A 226 34.91 -16.94 15.79
N ARG A 227 34.69 -15.88 15.01
CA ARG A 227 33.72 -14.82 15.31
C ARG A 227 32.29 -15.28 15.08
N MET A 228 32.08 -16.07 14.05
CA MET A 228 30.79 -16.68 13.75
C MET A 228 30.36 -17.66 14.86
N VAL A 229 31.26 -18.53 15.32
CA VAL A 229 31.01 -19.45 16.45
C VAL A 229 30.67 -18.64 17.70
N HIS A 230 31.46 -17.59 17.99
CA HIS A 230 31.21 -16.75 19.16
C HIS A 230 29.80 -16.09 19.14
N VAL A 231 29.38 -15.55 17.96
CA VAL A 231 28.03 -14.98 17.82
C VAL A 231 26.96 -16.06 17.99
N ASN A 232 27.13 -17.23 17.37
CA ASN A 232 26.19 -18.35 17.46
C ASN A 232 26.06 -18.87 18.89
N ASP A 233 27.18 -18.97 19.62
CA ASP A 233 27.19 -19.42 21.02
C ASP A 233 26.44 -18.43 21.94
N ILE A 234 26.64 -17.11 21.71
CA ILE A 234 25.96 -16.08 22.51
C ILE A 234 24.47 -16.02 22.21
N LEU A 235 24.10 -16.07 20.93
CA LEU A 235 22.71 -15.85 20.50
C LEU A 235 21.90 -17.13 20.40
N GLY A 236 22.55 -18.31 20.54
CA GLY A 236 21.86 -19.59 20.34
C GLY A 236 21.40 -19.81 18.90
N THR A 237 22.15 -19.27 17.92
CA THR A 237 21.84 -19.36 16.50
C THR A 237 22.78 -20.33 15.77
N ASP A 238 22.47 -20.65 14.54
CA ASP A 238 23.26 -21.49 13.63
C ASP A 238 23.63 -20.73 12.34
N TRP A 239 23.88 -19.43 12.44
CA TRP A 239 24.22 -18.62 11.28
C TRP A 239 25.50 -19.12 10.62
N ASP A 240 25.51 -19.08 9.29
CA ASP A 240 26.64 -19.49 8.47
C ASP A 240 26.97 -18.41 7.42
N LEU A 241 28.22 -18.31 7.04
CA LEU A 241 28.74 -17.46 5.99
C LEU A 241 29.44 -18.34 4.96
N ALA A 242 28.99 -18.27 3.71
CA ALA A 242 29.61 -19.04 2.63
C ALA A 242 31.11 -18.71 2.54
N GLY A 243 31.96 -19.72 2.72
CA GLY A 243 33.43 -19.55 2.78
C GLY A 243 34.00 -18.80 1.57
N LYS A 244 33.48 -19.06 0.36
CA LYS A 244 33.86 -18.32 -0.85
C LYS A 244 33.54 -16.82 -0.74
N ALA A 245 32.40 -16.46 -0.16
CA ALA A 245 32.01 -15.05 0.01
C ALA A 245 32.89 -14.37 1.07
N VAL A 246 33.25 -15.06 2.16
CA VAL A 246 34.19 -14.58 3.17
C VAL A 246 35.57 -14.28 2.58
N ILE A 247 36.11 -15.22 1.81
CA ILE A 247 37.43 -15.06 1.13
C ILE A 247 37.39 -13.88 0.15
N ASP A 248 36.37 -13.82 -0.70
CA ASP A 248 36.22 -12.72 -1.68
C ASP A 248 36.09 -11.37 -0.97
N HIS A 249 35.28 -11.32 0.11
CA HIS A 249 35.14 -10.12 0.91
C HIS A 249 36.48 -9.69 1.50
N TYR A 250 37.25 -10.58 2.14
CA TYR A 250 38.55 -10.26 2.68
C TYR A 250 39.52 -9.75 1.61
N ARG A 251 39.56 -10.40 0.43
CA ARG A 251 40.49 -10.02 -0.66
C ARG A 251 40.18 -8.66 -1.27
N HIS A 252 38.89 -8.30 -1.39
CA HIS A 252 38.47 -7.13 -2.15
C HIS A 252 37.80 -6.03 -1.32
N ARG A 253 37.27 -6.38 -0.14
CA ARG A 253 36.36 -5.51 0.64
C ARG A 253 36.67 -5.49 2.14
N ARG A 254 37.81 -5.98 2.59
CA ARG A 254 38.14 -6.14 4.03
C ARG A 254 37.98 -4.87 4.87
N TRP A 255 37.96 -3.70 4.24
CA TRP A 255 37.78 -2.40 4.90
C TRP A 255 36.34 -2.10 5.27
N VAL A 256 35.38 -2.83 4.71
CA VAL A 256 33.96 -2.71 5.01
C VAL A 256 33.58 -3.90 5.91
N PRO A 257 32.79 -3.70 6.98
CA PRO A 257 32.32 -4.81 7.81
C PRO A 257 31.53 -5.83 6.99
N LEU A 258 31.82 -7.13 7.19
CA LEU A 258 31.03 -8.23 6.63
C LEU A 258 29.87 -8.52 7.56
N THR A 259 28.66 -8.10 7.20
CA THR A 259 27.44 -8.27 8.01
C THR A 259 26.87 -9.67 7.91
N PHE A 260 26.35 -10.19 9.02
CA PHE A 260 25.46 -11.35 9.02
C PHE A 260 24.10 -10.97 8.39
N SER A 261 23.32 -11.97 8.01
CA SER A 261 22.06 -11.72 7.25
C SER A 261 20.87 -11.32 8.14
N SER A 262 20.93 -11.60 9.44
CA SER A 262 19.81 -11.39 10.36
C SER A 262 19.96 -10.08 11.13
N VAL A 263 18.83 -9.41 11.32
CA VAL A 263 18.71 -8.22 12.18
C VAL A 263 18.66 -8.65 13.63
N LEU A 264 19.43 -7.99 14.45
CA LEU A 264 19.46 -8.24 15.90
C LEU A 264 18.25 -7.60 16.60
N THR A 265 17.73 -8.29 17.59
CA THR A 265 16.83 -7.73 18.61
C THR A 265 17.61 -6.89 19.62
N ASP A 266 16.94 -6.01 20.36
CA ASP A 266 17.59 -5.17 21.37
C ASP A 266 18.30 -6.01 22.45
N SER A 267 17.71 -7.15 22.84
CA SER A 267 18.32 -8.09 23.79
C SER A 267 19.59 -8.74 23.26
N GLU A 268 19.62 -9.11 21.97
CA GLU A 268 20.81 -9.66 21.31
C GLU A 268 21.93 -8.61 21.17
N VAL A 269 21.57 -7.36 20.87
CA VAL A 269 22.50 -6.24 20.85
C VAL A 269 23.15 -6.03 22.21
N ASP A 270 22.36 -6.07 23.29
CA ASP A 270 22.86 -5.93 24.66
C ASP A 270 23.78 -7.11 25.06
N GLU A 271 23.45 -8.34 24.62
CA GLU A 271 24.25 -9.53 24.92
C GLU A 271 25.59 -9.47 24.20
N LEU A 272 25.61 -9.17 22.91
CA LEU A 272 26.86 -9.01 22.16
C LEU A 272 27.73 -7.85 22.68
N ASN A 273 27.12 -6.77 23.18
CA ASN A 273 27.85 -5.68 23.82
C ASN A 273 28.50 -6.07 25.16
N ARG A 274 27.90 -7.02 25.89
CA ARG A 274 28.48 -7.54 27.14
C ARG A 274 29.65 -8.50 26.88
N GLN A 275 29.58 -9.29 25.83
CA GLN A 275 30.57 -10.32 25.47
C GLN A 275 31.37 -9.93 24.23
N LYS A 276 32.03 -8.78 24.31
CA LYS A 276 32.81 -8.23 23.19
C LYS A 276 33.95 -9.16 22.75
N MET A 277 34.08 -9.31 21.43
CA MET A 277 35.20 -9.98 20.79
C MET A 277 35.87 -9.04 19.77
N GLU A 278 37.19 -9.02 19.73
CA GLU A 278 37.93 -8.24 18.74
C GLU A 278 37.57 -8.71 17.32
N GLY A 279 37.33 -7.77 16.42
CA GLY A 279 36.89 -8.06 15.05
C GLY A 279 35.41 -8.40 14.91
N LEU A 280 34.64 -8.31 15.98
CA LEU A 280 33.17 -8.38 15.94
C LEU A 280 32.59 -7.02 16.31
N THR A 281 31.72 -6.48 15.47
CA THR A 281 31.12 -5.15 15.65
C THR A 281 29.61 -5.18 15.39
N LEU A 282 28.90 -4.21 15.95
CA LEU A 282 27.50 -3.95 15.65
C LEU A 282 27.41 -2.89 14.55
N HIS A 283 26.81 -3.25 13.42
CA HIS A 283 26.66 -2.36 12.27
C HIS A 283 25.26 -1.76 12.25
N PRO A 284 25.10 -0.46 12.58
CA PRO A 284 23.79 0.18 12.60
C PRO A 284 23.27 0.46 11.18
N VAL A 285 21.97 0.27 10.99
CA VAL A 285 21.26 0.57 9.74
C VAL A 285 19.88 1.17 10.00
N TYR A 286 19.36 1.93 9.05
CA TYR A 286 17.94 2.28 9.06
C TYR A 286 17.11 1.18 8.40
N LEU A 287 16.11 0.68 9.13
CA LEU A 287 15.11 -0.22 8.58
C LEU A 287 13.74 0.44 8.59
N ARG A 288 12.95 0.15 7.56
CA ARG A 288 11.54 0.52 7.54
C ARG A 288 10.79 -0.27 8.61
N HIS A 289 9.84 0.38 9.27
CA HIS A 289 9.01 -0.22 10.30
C HIS A 289 7.57 0.26 10.16
N TYR A 290 6.64 -0.66 10.26
CA TYR A 290 5.19 -0.44 10.18
C TYR A 290 4.59 -0.68 11.56
N PRO A 291 4.44 0.37 12.41
CA PRO A 291 4.05 0.21 13.81
C PRO A 291 2.62 -0.29 13.99
N GLN A 292 1.79 -0.19 12.95
CA GLN A 292 0.43 -0.69 12.95
C GLN A 292 0.32 -2.14 12.46
N ASN A 293 1.45 -2.84 12.23
CA ASN A 293 1.52 -4.22 11.75
C ASN A 293 0.67 -4.40 10.46
N LYS A 294 -0.37 -5.26 10.52
CA LYS A 294 -1.23 -5.60 9.37
C LYS A 294 -2.17 -4.47 8.95
N THR A 295 -2.45 -3.52 9.85
CA THR A 295 -3.39 -2.44 9.57
C THR A 295 -2.91 -1.58 8.40
N LEU A 296 -3.79 -1.33 7.43
CA LEU A 296 -3.51 -0.56 6.21
C LEU A 296 -2.48 -1.18 5.27
N SER A 297 -2.10 -2.43 5.44
CA SER A 297 -1.04 -3.06 4.64
C SER A 297 -1.20 -2.87 3.13
N HIS A 298 -2.42 -2.95 2.61
CA HIS A 298 -2.70 -2.78 1.18
C HIS A 298 -2.62 -1.32 0.69
N VAL A 299 -2.80 -0.35 1.59
CA VAL A 299 -2.75 1.08 1.27
C VAL A 299 -1.33 1.61 1.40
N VAL A 300 -0.71 1.38 2.56
CA VAL A 300 0.68 1.77 2.82
C VAL A 300 1.62 1.02 1.89
N GLY A 301 1.37 -0.27 1.69
CA GLY A 301 2.25 -1.16 0.96
C GLY A 301 3.47 -1.56 1.77
N TYR A 302 4.56 -1.88 1.09
CA TYR A 302 5.81 -2.29 1.71
C TYR A 302 7.01 -1.91 0.87
N VAL A 303 8.18 -1.94 1.50
CA VAL A 303 9.46 -1.72 0.82
C VAL A 303 10.20 -3.05 0.65
N GLY A 304 10.97 -3.16 -0.43
CA GLY A 304 12.03 -4.14 -0.59
C GLY A 304 13.39 -3.49 -0.27
N LYS A 305 14.38 -4.29 0.05
CA LYS A 305 15.75 -3.82 0.26
C LYS A 305 16.64 -4.34 -0.86
N ARG A 306 17.42 -3.45 -1.47
CA ARG A 306 18.51 -3.90 -2.32
C ARG A 306 19.60 -4.45 -1.39
N PRO A 307 20.03 -5.72 -1.53
CA PRO A 307 21.10 -6.23 -0.71
C PRO A 307 22.38 -5.40 -0.96
N PRO A 308 23.18 -5.10 0.08
CA PRO A 308 24.47 -4.46 -0.12
C PRO A 308 25.37 -5.39 -0.93
N ARG A 309 26.33 -4.79 -1.60
CA ARG A 309 27.34 -5.56 -2.34
C ARG A 309 28.26 -6.24 -1.32
N THR A 310 28.34 -7.56 -1.37
CA THR A 310 29.18 -8.34 -0.43
C THR A 310 30.43 -8.92 -1.08
N THR A 311 30.52 -8.90 -2.41
CA THR A 311 31.60 -9.50 -3.20
C THR A 311 32.15 -8.53 -4.25
N GLY A 312 33.36 -8.80 -4.73
CA GLY A 312 34.08 -7.99 -5.70
C GLY A 312 34.66 -6.69 -5.12
N PRO A 313 35.39 -5.91 -5.94
CA PRO A 313 36.06 -4.69 -5.47
C PRO A 313 35.05 -3.60 -5.08
N ILE A 314 35.42 -2.77 -4.11
CA ILE A 314 34.65 -1.58 -3.73
C ILE A 314 34.57 -0.64 -4.93
N VAL A 315 33.40 -0.12 -5.18
CA VAL A 315 33.12 0.88 -6.22
C VAL A 315 32.80 2.20 -5.54
N ASN A 316 33.34 3.30 -6.06
CA ASN A 316 33.01 4.62 -5.53
C ASN A 316 31.52 4.90 -5.62
N ASP A 317 31.00 5.59 -4.62
CA ASP A 317 29.58 5.91 -4.43
C ASP A 317 28.67 4.66 -4.26
N GLU A 318 29.24 3.50 -3.89
CA GLU A 318 28.38 2.38 -3.48
C GLU A 318 27.73 2.66 -2.12
N ASP A 319 26.51 2.12 -1.95
CA ASP A 319 25.76 2.31 -0.70
C ASP A 319 26.44 1.57 0.47
N LEU A 320 26.64 2.25 1.62
CA LEU A 320 27.15 1.62 2.86
C LEU A 320 26.24 0.48 3.33
N TRP A 321 24.93 0.61 3.11
CA TRP A 321 23.94 -0.44 3.29
C TRP A 321 22.85 -0.31 2.23
N GLY A 322 22.10 -1.39 1.97
CA GLY A 322 21.08 -1.39 0.93
C GLY A 322 19.93 -0.42 1.24
N PRO A 323 19.62 0.52 0.35
CA PRO A 323 18.48 1.41 0.51
C PRO A 323 17.16 0.65 0.43
N ALA A 324 16.15 1.15 1.15
CA ALA A 324 14.78 0.68 1.01
C ALA A 324 14.14 1.29 -0.25
N ILE A 325 13.44 0.46 -1.03
CA ILE A 325 12.74 0.84 -2.28
C ILE A 325 11.28 0.47 -2.15
N GLY A 326 10.37 1.37 -2.46
CA GLY A 326 8.93 1.11 -2.44
C GLY A 326 8.52 0.06 -3.48
N VAL A 327 7.78 -0.98 -3.06
CA VAL A 327 7.37 -2.10 -3.92
C VAL A 327 5.89 -2.06 -4.24
N ASP A 328 5.03 -1.70 -3.29
CA ASP A 328 3.58 -1.58 -3.47
C ASP A 328 3.01 -0.43 -2.64
N GLY A 329 1.76 -0.07 -2.85
CA GLY A 329 1.03 0.94 -2.10
C GLY A 329 1.61 2.36 -2.21
N LEU A 330 1.43 3.15 -1.15
CA LEU A 330 1.98 4.50 -1.05
C LEU A 330 3.51 4.50 -1.05
N GLU A 331 4.13 3.46 -0.49
CA GLU A 331 5.59 3.29 -0.52
C GLU A 331 6.13 3.28 -1.95
N GLN A 332 5.43 2.63 -2.89
CA GLN A 332 5.82 2.60 -4.30
C GLN A 332 5.45 3.90 -5.02
N THR A 333 4.23 4.37 -4.81
CA THR A 333 3.72 5.53 -5.55
C THR A 333 4.53 6.79 -5.25
N PHE A 334 4.95 6.96 -4.00
CA PHE A 334 5.71 8.12 -3.52
C PHE A 334 7.17 7.76 -3.17
N ASP A 335 7.75 6.77 -3.87
CA ASP A 335 9.11 6.34 -3.59
C ASP A 335 10.12 7.47 -3.80
N ALA A 336 9.91 8.33 -4.79
CA ALA A 336 10.79 9.44 -5.10
C ALA A 336 10.84 10.48 -3.97
N GLU A 337 9.70 10.80 -3.39
CA GLU A 337 9.55 11.75 -2.28
C GLU A 337 10.04 11.14 -0.96
N LEU A 338 9.69 9.89 -0.71
CA LEU A 338 10.01 9.19 0.53
C LEU A 338 11.50 8.85 0.68
N LYS A 339 12.23 8.50 -0.39
CA LYS A 339 13.61 7.95 -0.30
C LYS A 339 14.66 8.91 0.20
N GLY A 340 14.43 10.21 0.17
CA GLY A 340 15.39 11.24 0.54
C GLY A 340 16.60 11.34 -0.39
N THR A 341 17.62 12.08 0.04
CA THR A 341 18.85 12.28 -0.71
C THR A 341 20.01 11.66 0.07
N PRO A 342 20.77 10.70 -0.50
CA PRO A 342 21.88 10.07 0.20
C PRO A 342 23.00 11.08 0.50
N GLY A 343 23.66 10.88 1.63
CA GLY A 343 24.90 11.55 1.96
C GLY A 343 26.10 10.88 1.32
N ARG A 344 27.29 11.45 1.52
CA ARG A 344 28.56 10.90 1.03
C ARG A 344 29.63 11.00 2.10
N VAL A 345 30.45 9.95 2.22
CA VAL A 345 31.60 9.89 3.12
C VAL A 345 32.81 9.37 2.38
N ASN A 346 33.93 10.05 2.55
CA ASN A 346 35.25 9.55 2.16
C ASN A 346 35.88 8.82 3.33
N VAL A 347 36.36 7.62 3.09
CA VAL A 347 37.14 6.85 4.07
C VAL A 347 38.51 6.55 3.49
N VAL A 348 39.55 6.95 4.23
CA VAL A 348 40.94 6.75 3.85
C VAL A 348 41.52 5.62 4.69
N PHE A 349 42.09 4.63 4.01
CA PHE A 349 42.75 3.48 4.61
C PHE A 349 44.23 3.43 4.25
N GLU A 350 45.08 2.97 5.16
CA GLU A 350 46.46 2.59 4.86
C GLU A 350 46.51 1.26 4.08
N GLY A 351 47.71 0.94 3.56
CA GLY A 351 47.92 -0.31 2.82
C GLY A 351 47.64 -1.58 3.62
N ASP A 352 47.81 -1.51 4.96
CA ASP A 352 47.46 -2.58 5.90
C ASP A 352 45.95 -2.68 6.23
N GLY A 353 45.12 -1.77 5.70
CA GLY A 353 43.69 -1.74 5.94
C GLY A 353 43.26 -0.94 7.16
N THR A 354 44.14 -0.28 7.87
CA THR A 354 43.83 0.58 9.01
C THR A 354 43.10 1.84 8.52
N LYS A 355 41.93 2.15 9.08
CA LYS A 355 41.18 3.38 8.79
C LYS A 355 41.93 4.57 9.40
N VAL A 356 42.39 5.49 8.56
CA VAL A 356 43.18 6.67 8.96
C VAL A 356 42.33 7.90 9.15
N LYS A 357 41.38 8.11 8.22
CA LYS A 357 40.53 9.30 8.20
C LYS A 357 39.17 8.96 7.66
N GLU A 358 38.18 9.61 8.23
CA GLU A 358 36.81 9.65 7.71
C GLU A 358 36.42 11.12 7.53
N GLU A 359 35.88 11.45 6.37
CA GLU A 359 35.47 12.81 6.04
C GLU A 359 34.10 12.80 5.39
N VAL A 360 33.14 13.40 6.06
CA VAL A 360 31.79 13.55 5.53
C VAL A 360 31.74 14.66 4.51
N LEU A 361 31.54 14.30 3.27
CA LEU A 361 31.38 15.25 2.16
C LEU A 361 30.01 15.90 2.15
N SER A 362 28.97 15.11 2.41
CA SER A 362 27.59 15.58 2.54
C SER A 362 26.81 14.71 3.51
N ARG A 363 25.93 15.35 4.30
CA ARG A 363 25.01 14.61 5.18
C ARG A 363 23.80 14.10 4.40
N PRO A 364 23.26 12.91 4.71
CA PRO A 364 22.01 12.45 4.14
C PRO A 364 20.86 13.38 4.54
N ARG A 365 19.93 13.62 3.60
CA ARG A 365 18.71 14.40 3.85
C ARG A 365 17.52 13.45 3.85
N PRO A 366 16.73 13.39 4.95
CA PRO A 366 15.53 12.58 5.01
C PRO A 366 14.58 12.87 3.86
N GLY A 367 13.79 11.87 3.48
CA GLY A 367 12.69 12.04 2.54
C GLY A 367 11.54 12.86 3.13
N PHE A 368 10.63 13.29 2.26
CA PHE A 368 9.44 14.01 2.66
C PHE A 368 8.45 13.08 3.39
N ASN A 369 7.75 13.60 4.38
CA ASN A 369 6.66 12.89 5.03
C ASN A 369 5.39 12.98 4.18
N ILE A 370 4.59 11.91 4.22
CA ILE A 370 3.28 11.87 3.58
C ILE A 370 2.20 11.83 4.65
N VAL A 371 1.33 12.85 4.65
CA VAL A 371 0.14 12.85 5.51
C VAL A 371 -1.05 12.36 4.69
N THR A 372 -1.68 11.29 5.14
CA THR A 372 -2.85 10.70 4.48
C THR A 372 -4.16 11.27 5.03
N SER A 373 -5.27 11.04 4.30
CA SER A 373 -6.63 11.35 4.78
C SER A 373 -7.20 10.25 5.69
N ILE A 374 -6.47 9.15 5.84
CA ILE A 374 -6.89 8.02 6.67
C ILE A 374 -7.03 8.45 8.13
N ASP A 375 -8.09 7.99 8.77
CA ASP A 375 -8.28 8.01 10.21
C ASP A 375 -7.98 6.61 10.74
N LEU A 376 -6.91 6.49 11.53
CA LEU A 376 -6.40 5.19 11.97
C LEU A 376 -7.40 4.42 12.84
N GLU A 377 -8.17 5.11 13.68
CA GLU A 377 -9.17 4.46 14.54
C GLU A 377 -10.33 3.91 13.70
N MET A 378 -10.84 4.71 12.77
CA MET A 378 -11.88 4.29 11.84
C MET A 378 -11.42 3.11 10.98
N GLN A 379 -10.18 3.12 10.51
CA GLN A 379 -9.58 2.03 9.74
C GLN A 379 -9.54 0.73 10.57
N LYS A 380 -9.09 0.77 11.81
CA LYS A 380 -9.06 -0.40 12.71
C LYS A 380 -10.45 -0.97 12.92
N ILE A 381 -11.44 -0.13 13.18
CA ILE A 381 -12.85 -0.57 13.32
C ILE A 381 -13.31 -1.29 12.06
N CYS A 382 -13.04 -0.75 10.86
CA CYS A 382 -13.41 -1.39 9.59
C CYS A 382 -12.74 -2.77 9.43
N GLU A 383 -11.46 -2.88 9.77
CA GLU A 383 -10.71 -4.13 9.67
C GLU A 383 -11.19 -5.19 10.67
N GLU A 384 -11.46 -4.80 11.91
CA GLU A 384 -12.02 -5.66 12.95
C GLU A 384 -13.40 -6.19 12.55
N LEU A 385 -14.28 -5.33 12.03
CA LEU A 385 -15.59 -5.73 11.53
C LEU A 385 -15.50 -6.71 10.37
N LEU A 386 -14.56 -6.51 9.44
CA LEU A 386 -14.32 -7.44 8.34
C LEU A 386 -13.80 -8.78 8.87
N ALA A 387 -12.84 -8.76 9.79
CA ALA A 387 -12.27 -9.98 10.37
C ALA A 387 -13.29 -10.81 11.15
N ALA A 388 -14.17 -10.13 11.90
CA ALA A 388 -15.21 -10.80 12.69
C ALA A 388 -16.33 -11.42 11.83
N ASN A 389 -16.64 -10.84 10.65
CA ASN A 389 -17.85 -11.18 9.92
C ASN A 389 -17.61 -11.81 8.54
N MET A 390 -16.40 -11.69 7.97
CA MET A 390 -16.13 -12.06 6.58
C MET A 390 -14.90 -12.95 6.44
N LYS A 391 -14.96 -13.93 5.53
CA LYS A 391 -13.76 -14.67 5.11
C LYS A 391 -12.88 -13.84 4.18
N ARG A 392 -13.49 -12.99 3.38
CA ARG A 392 -12.86 -12.05 2.44
C ARG A 392 -13.79 -10.88 2.22
N GLY A 393 -13.27 -9.66 2.22
CA GLY A 393 -14.11 -8.48 2.04
C GLY A 393 -13.31 -7.19 1.89
N ALA A 394 -14.04 -6.09 1.68
CA ALA A 394 -13.49 -4.75 1.69
C ALA A 394 -14.51 -3.76 2.27
N MET A 395 -14.02 -2.70 2.88
CA MET A 395 -14.82 -1.59 3.40
C MET A 395 -14.13 -0.28 3.06
N VAL A 396 -14.89 0.67 2.53
CA VAL A 396 -14.41 2.01 2.19
C VAL A 396 -15.29 3.04 2.87
N VAL A 397 -14.68 3.97 3.58
CA VAL A 397 -15.36 5.12 4.19
C VAL A 397 -14.80 6.39 3.57
N MET A 398 -15.71 7.21 3.03
CA MET A 398 -15.35 8.43 2.31
C MET A 398 -16.16 9.62 2.83
N ASP A 399 -15.51 10.76 3.02
CA ASP A 399 -16.19 12.02 3.27
C ASP A 399 -16.85 12.51 1.97
N VAL A 400 -18.17 12.56 1.98
CA VAL A 400 -18.96 12.93 0.80
C VAL A 400 -18.74 14.36 0.33
N ARG A 401 -18.22 15.24 1.19
CA ARG A 401 -18.04 16.67 0.91
C ARG A 401 -16.83 16.96 0.04
N ASN A 402 -15.74 16.21 0.23
CA ASN A 402 -14.42 16.49 -0.35
C ASN A 402 -13.70 15.29 -0.94
N GLY A 403 -14.25 14.07 -0.77
CA GLY A 403 -13.67 12.83 -1.26
C GLY A 403 -12.54 12.26 -0.40
N ASP A 404 -12.32 12.77 0.83
CA ASP A 404 -11.31 12.20 1.72
C ASP A 404 -11.63 10.74 2.02
N VAL A 405 -10.66 9.87 1.77
CA VAL A 405 -10.76 8.45 2.12
C VAL A 405 -10.37 8.30 3.58
N MET A 406 -11.39 8.16 4.45
CA MET A 406 -11.19 8.05 5.90
C MET A 406 -10.75 6.64 6.32
N ALA A 407 -11.26 5.61 5.62
CA ALA A 407 -10.82 4.23 5.78
C ALA A 407 -10.92 3.48 4.46
N MET A 408 -9.98 2.57 4.20
CA MET A 408 -9.95 1.72 3.02
C MET A 408 -9.37 0.34 3.38
N ALA A 409 -10.24 -0.49 3.95
CA ALA A 409 -9.89 -1.80 4.46
C ALA A 409 -10.09 -2.90 3.39
N SER A 410 -9.15 -3.82 3.33
CA SER A 410 -9.25 -5.07 2.55
C SER A 410 -8.87 -6.24 3.45
N PHE A 411 -9.65 -7.32 3.44
CA PHE A 411 -9.44 -8.47 4.31
C PHE A 411 -9.39 -9.78 3.48
N PRO A 412 -8.50 -10.73 3.83
CA PRO A 412 -7.47 -10.66 4.88
C PRO A 412 -6.30 -9.74 4.53
N GLN A 413 -5.59 -9.29 5.56
CA GLN A 413 -4.38 -8.48 5.44
C GLN A 413 -3.12 -9.36 5.56
N PHE A 414 -1.98 -8.77 5.24
CA PHE A 414 -0.64 -9.29 5.50
C PHE A 414 0.14 -8.33 6.41
N ASP A 415 1.23 -8.78 7.02
CA ASP A 415 2.10 -7.88 7.79
C ASP A 415 3.24 -7.37 6.89
N PRO A 416 3.32 -6.06 6.61
CA PRO A 416 4.40 -5.50 5.81
C PRO A 416 5.77 -5.61 6.50
N ASN A 417 5.84 -5.78 7.83
CA ASN A 417 7.09 -6.04 8.54
C ASN A 417 7.72 -7.39 8.17
N ASP A 418 6.93 -8.37 7.69
CA ASP A 418 7.49 -9.64 7.18
C ASP A 418 8.41 -9.46 5.98
N PHE A 419 8.31 -8.32 5.27
CA PHE A 419 9.17 -7.96 4.13
C PHE A 419 10.46 -7.25 4.56
N ILE A 420 10.67 -7.03 5.86
CA ILE A 420 11.80 -6.26 6.38
C ILE A 420 12.75 -7.18 7.18
N PRO A 421 14.05 -7.20 6.87
CA PRO A 421 14.73 -6.54 5.75
C PRO A 421 14.44 -7.19 4.40
N ALA A 422 14.01 -8.45 4.39
CA ALA A 422 13.56 -9.22 3.24
C ALA A 422 12.70 -10.39 3.72
N ILE A 423 11.63 -10.69 3.00
CA ILE A 423 10.78 -11.85 3.30
C ILE A 423 11.50 -13.15 2.90
N THR A 424 11.38 -14.19 3.71
CA THR A 424 11.88 -15.51 3.34
C THR A 424 11.00 -16.14 2.26
N GLN A 425 11.60 -17.03 1.44
CA GLN A 425 10.88 -17.71 0.37
C GLN A 425 9.67 -18.51 0.90
N ASP A 426 9.81 -19.16 2.05
CA ASP A 426 8.74 -19.94 2.68
C ASP A 426 7.56 -19.05 3.13
N LYS A 427 7.84 -17.95 3.83
CA LYS A 427 6.80 -16.99 4.22
C LYS A 427 6.09 -16.39 3.00
N TYR A 428 6.85 -16.03 1.96
CA TYR A 428 6.27 -15.50 0.73
C TYR A 428 5.39 -16.54 0.04
N ALA A 429 5.84 -17.78 -0.05
CA ALA A 429 5.07 -18.88 -0.62
C ALA A 429 3.74 -19.11 0.14
N VAL A 430 3.74 -18.99 1.47
CA VAL A 430 2.50 -19.07 2.28
C VAL A 430 1.52 -17.97 1.86
N LEU A 431 1.97 -16.72 1.74
CA LEU A 431 1.11 -15.58 1.37
C LEU A 431 0.54 -15.70 -0.06
N VAL A 432 1.36 -16.14 -1.01
CA VAL A 432 0.96 -16.26 -2.42
C VAL A 432 0.01 -17.42 -2.65
N ASN A 433 0.25 -18.56 -1.98
CA ASN A 433 -0.54 -19.77 -2.14
C ASN A 433 -1.81 -19.80 -1.28
N ASP A 434 -2.00 -18.83 -0.38
CA ASP A 434 -3.20 -18.74 0.45
C ASP A 434 -4.44 -18.50 -0.45
N PRO A 435 -5.44 -19.40 -0.44
CA PRO A 435 -6.69 -19.24 -1.20
C PRO A 435 -7.45 -17.95 -0.87
N ALA A 436 -7.23 -17.39 0.31
CA ALA A 436 -7.84 -16.12 0.72
C ALA A 436 -7.14 -14.90 0.10
N LYS A 437 -5.96 -15.08 -0.54
CA LYS A 437 -5.17 -14.05 -1.23
C LYS A 437 -4.96 -12.79 -0.38
N PRO A 438 -4.19 -12.87 0.72
CA PRO A 438 -3.98 -11.74 1.63
C PRO A 438 -3.23 -10.57 1.00
N LEU A 439 -2.45 -10.77 -0.06
CA LEU A 439 -1.74 -9.69 -0.77
C LEU A 439 -2.65 -8.89 -1.72
N PHE A 440 -3.90 -9.31 -1.94
CA PHE A 440 -4.77 -8.69 -2.93
C PHE A 440 -5.61 -7.54 -2.36
N PRO A 441 -5.43 -6.28 -2.81
CA PRO A 441 -6.14 -5.10 -2.29
C PRO A 441 -7.56 -5.00 -2.85
N ARG A 442 -8.50 -5.62 -2.18
CA ARG A 442 -9.90 -5.76 -2.61
C ARG A 442 -10.66 -4.46 -2.74
N ALA A 443 -10.32 -3.47 -1.91
CA ALA A 443 -11.05 -2.21 -1.87
C ALA A 443 -10.95 -1.41 -3.18
N PHE A 444 -9.82 -1.49 -3.88
CA PHE A 444 -9.55 -0.66 -5.07
C PHE A 444 -8.99 -1.42 -6.28
N ARG A 445 -8.62 -2.71 -6.15
CA ARG A 445 -8.18 -3.58 -7.26
C ARG A 445 -9.11 -4.75 -7.52
N GLY A 446 -9.95 -5.13 -6.55
CA GLY A 446 -10.96 -6.15 -6.75
C GLY A 446 -12.17 -5.58 -7.46
N THR A 447 -12.60 -6.23 -8.55
CA THR A 447 -13.84 -5.91 -9.26
C THR A 447 -14.90 -6.96 -8.95
N TYR A 448 -16.11 -6.49 -8.68
CA TYR A 448 -17.22 -7.31 -8.26
C TYR A 448 -18.52 -6.83 -8.90
N PRO A 449 -19.53 -7.71 -9.12
CA PRO A 449 -20.87 -7.29 -9.46
C PRO A 449 -21.40 -6.30 -8.41
N ALA A 450 -21.88 -5.15 -8.86
CA ALA A 450 -22.41 -4.10 -7.96
C ALA A 450 -23.69 -4.54 -7.24
N ALA A 451 -24.39 -5.53 -7.77
CA ALA A 451 -25.66 -6.03 -7.27
C ALA A 451 -26.67 -4.89 -7.02
N SER A 452 -27.54 -5.01 -6.02
CA SER A 452 -28.61 -4.03 -5.76
C SER A 452 -28.15 -2.59 -5.51
N THR A 453 -26.88 -2.34 -5.28
CA THR A 453 -26.36 -0.96 -5.20
C THR A 453 -26.45 -0.24 -6.55
N PHE A 454 -26.34 -0.99 -7.65
CA PHE A 454 -26.48 -0.47 -9.01
C PHE A 454 -27.91 -0.01 -9.35
N LYS A 455 -28.92 -0.46 -8.62
CA LYS A 455 -30.30 -0.01 -8.82
C LYS A 455 -30.47 1.50 -8.66
N VAL A 456 -29.62 2.15 -7.89
CA VAL A 456 -29.58 3.62 -7.80
C VAL A 456 -29.16 4.21 -9.15
N VAL A 457 -28.16 3.61 -9.80
CA VAL A 457 -27.70 4.01 -11.14
C VAL A 457 -28.81 3.81 -12.17
N SER A 458 -29.41 2.62 -12.17
CA SER A 458 -30.50 2.27 -13.09
C SER A 458 -31.68 3.22 -12.93
N ALA A 459 -32.13 3.46 -11.69
CA ALA A 459 -33.24 4.37 -11.41
C ALA A 459 -32.98 5.80 -11.92
N LEU A 460 -31.76 6.33 -11.68
CA LEU A 460 -31.38 7.65 -12.17
C LEU A 460 -31.29 7.68 -13.70
N GLY A 461 -30.74 6.64 -14.33
CA GLY A 461 -30.68 6.52 -15.77
C GLY A 461 -32.08 6.47 -16.42
N PHE A 462 -33.01 5.70 -15.84
CA PHE A 462 -34.38 5.61 -16.32
C PHE A 462 -35.13 6.93 -16.18
N LEU A 463 -34.99 7.63 -15.07
CA LEU A 463 -35.60 8.95 -14.86
C LEU A 463 -35.03 10.02 -15.80
N GLU A 464 -33.72 10.04 -16.00
CA GLU A 464 -33.05 11.04 -16.84
C GLU A 464 -33.29 10.81 -18.34
N SER A 465 -33.46 9.54 -18.75
CA SER A 465 -33.82 9.20 -20.12
C SER A 465 -35.25 9.61 -20.49
N GLY A 466 -36.09 9.92 -19.49
CA GLY A 466 -37.48 10.30 -19.67
C GLY A 466 -38.44 9.15 -19.97
N TYR A 467 -37.97 7.89 -19.93
CA TYR A 467 -38.82 6.72 -20.12
C TYR A 467 -39.79 6.47 -18.97
N ILE A 468 -39.45 6.95 -17.77
CA ILE A 468 -40.34 6.93 -16.61
C ILE A 468 -40.31 8.28 -15.90
N THR A 469 -41.38 8.55 -15.18
CA THR A 469 -41.45 9.62 -14.17
C THR A 469 -41.39 9.05 -12.76
N ALA A 470 -41.13 9.90 -11.77
CA ALA A 470 -41.09 9.48 -10.37
C ALA A 470 -42.41 8.88 -9.83
N ASN A 471 -43.52 9.16 -10.52
CA ASN A 471 -44.86 8.74 -10.10
C ASN A 471 -45.40 7.52 -10.88
N ASP A 472 -44.71 7.09 -11.92
CA ASP A 472 -45.16 5.94 -12.74
C ASP A 472 -45.12 4.65 -11.92
N LEU A 473 -46.22 3.88 -12.02
CA LEU A 473 -46.40 2.63 -11.29
C LEU A 473 -46.13 1.44 -12.23
N TYR A 474 -45.19 0.61 -11.86
CA TYR A 474 -44.95 -0.69 -12.51
C TYR A 474 -45.12 -1.83 -11.51
N PRO A 475 -45.58 -3.01 -11.98
CA PRO A 475 -45.76 -4.16 -11.12
C PRO A 475 -44.41 -4.71 -10.61
N CYS A 476 -44.46 -5.24 -9.39
CA CYS A 476 -43.37 -6.01 -8.79
C CYS A 476 -43.83 -7.45 -8.53
N PRO A 477 -43.99 -8.29 -9.58
CA PRO A 477 -44.42 -9.68 -9.42
C PRO A 477 -43.31 -10.53 -8.79
N ASN A 478 -43.64 -11.76 -8.40
CA ASN A 478 -42.68 -12.74 -7.92
C ASN A 478 -41.71 -13.24 -9.02
N ALA A 479 -42.14 -13.16 -10.28
CA ALA A 479 -41.35 -13.55 -11.45
C ALA A 479 -41.65 -12.63 -12.64
N TRP A 480 -40.67 -12.40 -13.45
CA TRP A 480 -40.69 -11.67 -14.71
C TRP A 480 -40.17 -12.58 -15.82
N SER A 481 -40.78 -12.50 -17.00
CA SER A 481 -40.44 -13.37 -18.12
C SER A 481 -40.18 -12.58 -19.39
N VAL A 482 -39.13 -12.95 -20.12
CA VAL A 482 -38.84 -12.45 -21.47
C VAL A 482 -38.40 -13.62 -22.35
N GLY A 483 -39.13 -13.86 -23.45
CA GLY A 483 -38.92 -15.08 -24.24
C GLY A 483 -39.08 -16.35 -23.38
N ASN A 484 -38.03 -17.17 -23.38
CA ASN A 484 -37.96 -18.40 -22.57
C ASN A 484 -37.29 -18.19 -21.21
N LEU A 485 -36.82 -16.98 -20.91
CA LEU A 485 -36.12 -16.66 -19.67
C LEU A 485 -37.13 -16.23 -18.59
N VAL A 486 -37.08 -16.89 -17.43
CA VAL A 486 -37.86 -16.53 -16.25
C VAL A 486 -36.94 -16.13 -15.12
N MET A 487 -37.01 -14.86 -14.70
CA MET A 487 -36.22 -14.31 -13.60
C MET A 487 -37.10 -13.99 -12.40
N ARG A 488 -36.61 -14.26 -11.20
CA ARG A 488 -37.41 -14.19 -9.98
C ARG A 488 -37.05 -12.99 -9.13
N ASN A 489 -38.06 -12.45 -8.45
CA ASN A 489 -37.83 -11.53 -7.35
C ASN A 489 -37.34 -12.30 -6.10
N TRP A 490 -36.72 -11.60 -5.16
CA TRP A 490 -36.35 -12.17 -3.86
C TRP A 490 -37.62 -12.51 -3.02
N ASN A 491 -38.68 -11.71 -3.13
CA ASN A 491 -39.96 -11.98 -2.50
C ASN A 491 -40.84 -12.88 -3.38
N LYS A 492 -41.12 -14.09 -2.91
CA LYS A 492 -41.87 -15.12 -3.62
C LYS A 492 -43.36 -14.76 -3.85
N ASN A 493 -43.90 -13.79 -3.12
CA ASN A 493 -45.30 -13.37 -3.22
C ASN A 493 -45.47 -12.16 -4.16
N GLY A 494 -44.36 -11.54 -4.61
CA GLY A 494 -44.40 -10.23 -5.25
C GLY A 494 -44.75 -9.13 -4.24
N GLU A 495 -44.84 -7.87 -4.71
CA GLU A 495 -45.01 -6.72 -3.83
C GLU A 495 -46.03 -5.69 -4.38
N GLY A 496 -46.88 -6.10 -5.33
CA GLY A 496 -47.84 -5.20 -5.97
C GLY A 496 -47.22 -4.21 -6.93
N SER A 497 -47.93 -3.13 -7.24
CA SER A 497 -47.43 -2.05 -8.10
C SER A 497 -46.83 -0.94 -7.27
N MET A 498 -45.69 -0.42 -7.72
CA MET A 498 -44.94 0.63 -7.02
C MET A 498 -44.22 1.57 -7.99
N ASN A 499 -43.92 2.75 -7.53
CA ASN A 499 -43.07 3.69 -8.24
C ASN A 499 -41.56 3.43 -7.96
N VAL A 500 -40.68 4.21 -8.58
CA VAL A 500 -39.25 4.05 -8.46
C VAL A 500 -38.75 4.12 -6.99
N VAL A 501 -39.37 4.96 -6.14
CA VAL A 501 -39.00 5.06 -4.71
C VAL A 501 -39.40 3.78 -3.98
N GLY A 502 -40.57 3.25 -4.23
CA GLY A 502 -41.00 1.95 -3.70
C GLY A 502 -40.11 0.81 -4.18
N ALA A 503 -39.74 0.79 -5.47
CA ALA A 503 -38.88 -0.23 -6.06
C ALA A 503 -37.45 -0.22 -5.45
N LEU A 504 -36.87 0.95 -5.18
CA LEU A 504 -35.60 1.07 -4.48
C LEU A 504 -35.74 0.65 -3.01
N THR A 505 -36.77 1.13 -2.32
CA THR A 505 -37.03 0.81 -0.89
C THR A 505 -37.18 -0.69 -0.66
N ARG A 506 -37.91 -1.37 -1.58
CA ARG A 506 -38.15 -2.82 -1.50
C ARG A 506 -37.10 -3.64 -2.23
N SER A 507 -36.15 -2.99 -2.89
CA SER A 507 -35.15 -3.65 -3.74
C SER A 507 -35.77 -4.64 -4.73
N CYS A 508 -36.89 -4.27 -5.34
CA CYS A 508 -37.65 -5.13 -6.23
C CYS A 508 -36.90 -5.40 -7.53
N ASN A 509 -36.49 -6.65 -7.79
CA ASN A 509 -35.74 -6.98 -9.00
C ASN A 509 -36.66 -6.89 -10.25
N THR A 510 -37.83 -7.47 -10.19
CA THR A 510 -38.74 -7.58 -11.35
C THR A 510 -39.26 -6.24 -11.84
N TRP A 511 -39.35 -5.23 -10.96
CA TRP A 511 -39.60 -3.84 -11.35
C TRP A 511 -38.48 -3.30 -12.24
N PHE A 512 -37.22 -3.52 -11.83
CA PHE A 512 -36.06 -3.06 -12.60
C PHE A 512 -35.91 -3.81 -13.92
N TYR A 513 -36.23 -5.11 -13.96
CA TYR A 513 -36.25 -5.89 -15.20
C TYR A 513 -37.24 -5.32 -16.22
N GLU A 514 -38.48 -5.04 -15.80
CA GLU A 514 -39.52 -4.50 -16.67
C GLU A 514 -39.14 -3.12 -17.23
N VAL A 515 -38.64 -2.23 -16.38
CA VAL A 515 -38.30 -0.85 -16.80
C VAL A 515 -37.06 -0.83 -17.69
N SER A 516 -36.10 -1.71 -17.45
CA SER A 516 -34.82 -1.71 -18.22
C SER A 516 -35.04 -2.03 -19.71
N THR A 517 -36.00 -2.92 -20.05
CA THR A 517 -36.28 -3.26 -21.45
C THR A 517 -36.91 -2.11 -22.26
N ARG A 518 -37.40 -1.08 -21.56
CA ARG A 518 -37.94 0.15 -22.18
C ARG A 518 -36.88 1.25 -22.27
N ALA A 519 -36.07 1.37 -21.23
CA ALA A 519 -35.06 2.43 -21.12
C ALA A 519 -33.73 2.06 -21.80
N GLY A 520 -33.45 0.77 -21.98
CA GLY A 520 -32.28 0.25 -22.65
C GLY A 520 -30.99 0.31 -21.82
N ALA A 521 -29.99 -0.49 -22.22
CA ALA A 521 -28.68 -0.56 -21.56
C ALA A 521 -27.92 0.77 -21.56
N ASP A 522 -28.04 1.57 -22.63
CA ASP A 522 -27.26 2.79 -22.77
C ASP A 522 -27.65 3.89 -21.78
N SER A 523 -28.93 3.94 -21.33
CA SER A 523 -29.36 4.85 -20.27
C SER A 523 -28.66 4.54 -18.93
N MET A 524 -28.55 3.25 -18.59
CA MET A 524 -27.86 2.77 -17.40
C MET A 524 -26.34 2.97 -17.50
N SER A 525 -25.76 2.62 -18.64
CA SER A 525 -24.32 2.76 -18.89
C SER A 525 -23.87 4.22 -18.84
N TYR A 526 -24.62 5.12 -19.49
CA TYR A 526 -24.37 6.55 -19.45
C TYR A 526 -24.39 7.11 -18.02
N MET A 527 -25.42 6.73 -17.24
CA MET A 527 -25.52 7.16 -15.84
C MET A 527 -24.40 6.57 -14.97
N ALA A 528 -24.05 5.30 -15.18
CA ALA A 528 -22.95 4.64 -14.46
C ALA A 528 -21.63 5.40 -14.64
N THR A 529 -21.28 5.75 -15.88
CA THR A 529 -20.07 6.52 -16.20
C THR A 529 -20.11 7.91 -15.54
N ARG A 530 -21.25 8.59 -15.60
CA ARG A 530 -21.41 9.91 -14.94
C ARG A 530 -21.28 9.85 -13.43
N LEU A 531 -21.57 8.71 -12.81
CA LEU A 531 -21.39 8.47 -11.38
C LEU A 531 -20.00 7.90 -11.04
N GLY A 532 -19.10 7.81 -12.04
CA GLY A 532 -17.70 7.40 -11.87
C GLY A 532 -17.50 5.90 -11.73
N LEU A 533 -18.38 5.08 -12.28
CA LEU A 533 -18.23 3.62 -12.38
C LEU A 533 -17.61 3.24 -13.72
N GLY A 534 -16.84 2.16 -13.75
CA GLY A 534 -16.20 1.65 -14.98
C GLY A 534 -15.02 2.47 -15.47
N GLU A 535 -14.44 3.30 -14.61
CA GLU A 535 -13.25 4.12 -14.88
C GLU A 535 -12.37 4.24 -13.64
N LYS A 536 -11.08 4.56 -13.83
CA LYS A 536 -10.20 4.87 -12.69
C LYS A 536 -10.70 6.09 -11.93
N SER A 537 -10.73 5.99 -10.61
CA SER A 537 -11.20 7.07 -9.73
C SER A 537 -10.21 8.22 -9.60
N GLY A 538 -8.95 8.00 -9.98
CA GLY A 538 -7.83 8.93 -9.81
C GLY A 538 -7.19 8.85 -8.42
N LEU A 539 -7.37 7.73 -7.71
CA LEU A 539 -6.63 7.41 -6.50
C LEU A 539 -5.13 7.28 -6.84
N PRO A 540 -4.19 7.79 -6.01
CA PRO A 540 -2.75 7.66 -6.27
C PRO A 540 -2.22 6.26 -5.93
N LEU A 541 -2.90 5.22 -6.35
CA LEU A 541 -2.53 3.81 -6.22
C LEU A 541 -2.86 3.07 -7.52
N LYS A 542 -2.34 1.86 -7.69
CA LYS A 542 -2.70 1.00 -8.82
C LYS A 542 -4.12 0.47 -8.62
N GLU A 543 -5.11 1.14 -9.15
CA GLU A 543 -6.52 0.77 -9.08
C GLU A 543 -7.01 0.05 -10.34
N ALA A 544 -8.08 -0.77 -10.21
CA ALA A 544 -8.79 -1.36 -11.33
C ALA A 544 -9.82 -0.37 -11.88
N GLU A 545 -10.04 -0.43 -13.20
CA GLU A 545 -11.04 0.42 -13.87
C GLU A 545 -12.48 -0.07 -13.66
N GLY A 546 -12.67 -1.38 -13.42
CA GLY A 546 -13.98 -1.98 -13.48
C GLY A 546 -14.48 -2.09 -14.94
N PHE A 547 -15.76 -2.43 -15.09
CA PHE A 547 -16.37 -2.55 -16.41
C PHE A 547 -17.87 -2.32 -16.34
N ILE A 548 -18.39 -1.44 -17.20
CA ILE A 548 -19.84 -1.20 -17.40
C ILE A 548 -20.17 -1.54 -18.85
N PRO A 549 -21.00 -2.57 -19.09
CA PRO A 549 -21.42 -2.97 -20.43
C PRO A 549 -22.34 -1.91 -21.07
N ASN A 550 -22.29 -1.81 -22.40
CA ASN A 550 -23.18 -0.97 -23.21
C ASN A 550 -23.45 -1.63 -24.58
N ASN A 551 -24.39 -1.12 -25.33
CA ASN A 551 -24.76 -1.65 -26.63
C ASN A 551 -23.62 -1.61 -27.66
N ARG A 552 -22.77 -0.58 -27.62
CA ARG A 552 -21.60 -0.49 -28.51
C ARG A 552 -20.63 -1.63 -28.27
N TYR A 553 -20.24 -1.86 -27.01
CA TYR A 553 -19.37 -2.99 -26.64
C TYR A 553 -19.97 -4.34 -27.06
N TRP A 554 -21.29 -4.51 -26.88
CA TRP A 554 -21.98 -5.76 -27.27
C TRP A 554 -21.94 -5.98 -28.78
N ALA A 555 -22.26 -4.93 -29.57
CA ALA A 555 -22.22 -4.98 -31.02
C ALA A 555 -20.80 -5.26 -31.53
N ASP A 556 -19.79 -4.58 -30.99
CA ASP A 556 -18.39 -4.75 -31.39
C ASP A 556 -17.86 -6.17 -31.06
N LYS A 557 -18.26 -6.74 -29.93
CA LYS A 557 -17.74 -8.02 -29.44
C LYS A 557 -18.55 -9.24 -29.91
N TYR A 558 -19.88 -9.12 -29.96
CA TYR A 558 -20.77 -10.25 -30.20
C TYR A 558 -21.58 -10.12 -31.49
N GLY A 559 -21.57 -8.96 -32.16
CA GLY A 559 -22.29 -8.72 -33.40
C GLY A 559 -23.78 -8.43 -33.24
N TYR A 560 -24.28 -8.21 -32.02
CA TYR A 560 -25.66 -7.87 -31.72
C TYR A 560 -25.75 -6.88 -30.55
N LEU A 561 -26.89 -6.19 -30.41
CA LEU A 561 -27.15 -5.33 -29.25
C LEU A 561 -27.55 -6.17 -28.04
N MET A 562 -27.41 -5.62 -26.83
CA MET A 562 -27.87 -6.31 -25.63
C MET A 562 -29.33 -6.71 -25.75
N SER A 563 -29.66 -7.96 -25.42
CA SER A 563 -31.00 -8.47 -25.34
C SER A 563 -31.73 -7.97 -24.09
N ASP A 564 -33.07 -8.00 -24.11
CA ASP A 564 -33.89 -7.63 -22.95
C ASP A 564 -33.48 -8.38 -21.66
N GLY A 565 -33.05 -9.64 -21.79
CA GLY A 565 -32.58 -10.43 -20.66
C GLY A 565 -31.25 -9.93 -20.10
N GLU A 566 -30.32 -9.52 -20.96
CA GLU A 566 -29.01 -8.94 -20.57
C GLU A 566 -29.18 -7.56 -19.93
N GLU A 567 -30.07 -6.73 -20.49
CA GLU A 567 -30.44 -5.42 -19.91
C GLU A 567 -31.10 -5.57 -18.55
N ALA A 568 -32.00 -6.54 -18.41
CA ALA A 568 -32.65 -6.85 -17.14
C ALA A 568 -31.61 -7.26 -16.07
N VAL A 569 -30.68 -8.15 -16.41
CA VAL A 569 -29.59 -8.56 -15.50
C VAL A 569 -28.68 -7.38 -15.14
N MET A 570 -28.33 -6.53 -16.12
CA MET A 570 -27.56 -5.31 -15.90
C MET A 570 -28.27 -4.35 -14.95
N SER A 571 -29.60 -4.21 -15.05
CA SER A 571 -30.39 -3.25 -14.27
C SER A 571 -30.29 -3.44 -12.75
N ILE A 572 -29.94 -4.64 -12.32
CA ILE A 572 -29.73 -4.99 -10.92
C ILE A 572 -28.23 -5.14 -10.55
N GLY A 573 -27.33 -4.64 -11.41
CA GLY A 573 -25.89 -4.65 -11.20
C GLY A 573 -25.25 -6.02 -11.23
N GLN A 574 -25.77 -6.89 -12.11
CA GLN A 574 -25.24 -8.24 -12.33
C GLN A 574 -24.79 -8.45 -13.79
N GLY A 575 -24.51 -9.68 -14.17
CA GLY A 575 -23.96 -10.01 -15.48
C GLY A 575 -22.51 -9.55 -15.60
N LYS A 576 -22.24 -8.65 -16.55
CA LYS A 576 -20.89 -8.12 -16.80
C LYS A 576 -20.62 -6.77 -16.13
N VAL A 577 -21.48 -6.33 -15.23
CA VAL A 577 -21.21 -5.13 -14.39
C VAL A 577 -20.15 -5.48 -13.36
N GLU A 578 -18.98 -4.88 -13.46
CA GLU A 578 -17.88 -5.07 -12.54
C GLU A 578 -17.36 -3.72 -12.03
N VAL A 579 -17.38 -3.52 -10.73
CA VAL A 579 -16.96 -2.27 -10.07
C VAL A 579 -16.12 -2.56 -8.84
N THR A 580 -15.27 -1.61 -8.46
CA THR A 580 -14.53 -1.71 -7.20
C THR A 580 -15.37 -1.18 -6.03
N PRO A 581 -15.15 -1.64 -4.79
CA PRO A 581 -15.76 -1.05 -3.59
C PRO A 581 -15.52 0.46 -3.47
N LEU A 582 -14.35 0.94 -3.87
CA LEU A 582 -14.04 2.37 -3.91
C LEU A 582 -14.95 3.14 -4.88
N GLN A 583 -15.19 2.59 -6.07
CA GLN A 583 -16.12 3.19 -7.05
C GLN A 583 -17.54 3.25 -6.50
N VAL A 584 -18.00 2.20 -5.82
CA VAL A 584 -19.33 2.20 -5.17
C VAL A 584 -19.39 3.27 -4.07
N ALA A 585 -18.36 3.41 -3.24
CA ALA A 585 -18.29 4.47 -2.24
C ALA A 585 -18.34 5.87 -2.87
N ARG A 586 -17.60 6.09 -3.98
CA ARG A 586 -17.60 7.34 -4.77
C ARG A 586 -18.98 7.66 -5.35
N MET A 587 -19.63 6.66 -5.94
CA MET A 587 -20.99 6.77 -6.44
C MET A 587 -21.98 7.15 -5.32
N MET A 588 -21.91 6.48 -4.17
CA MET A 588 -22.77 6.78 -3.03
C MET A 588 -22.48 8.14 -2.41
N ALA A 589 -21.22 8.60 -2.46
CA ALA A 589 -20.87 9.95 -2.06
C ALA A 589 -21.56 11.01 -2.94
N ALA A 590 -21.64 10.78 -4.26
CA ALA A 590 -22.36 11.67 -5.17
C ALA A 590 -23.86 11.72 -4.87
N VAL A 591 -24.48 10.61 -4.47
CA VAL A 591 -25.86 10.58 -4.01
C VAL A 591 -26.01 11.36 -2.69
N GLY A 592 -25.08 11.17 -1.75
CA GLY A 592 -25.11 11.78 -0.43
C GLY A 592 -24.90 13.30 -0.43
N ASN A 593 -24.09 13.82 -1.35
CA ASN A 593 -23.77 15.27 -1.45
C ASN A 593 -24.66 16.03 -2.44
N GLY A 594 -25.59 15.34 -3.12
CA GLY A 594 -26.57 15.95 -4.03
C GLY A 594 -26.08 16.14 -5.47
N SER A 595 -25.18 15.31 -5.98
CA SER A 595 -24.80 15.18 -7.40
C SER A 595 -23.33 15.42 -7.78
N GLN A 596 -22.45 15.71 -6.85
CA GLN A 596 -21.04 15.92 -7.16
C GLN A 596 -20.25 14.61 -7.05
N VAL A 597 -19.67 14.15 -8.15
CA VAL A 597 -18.76 13.00 -8.15
C VAL A 597 -17.39 13.47 -7.70
N VAL A 598 -17.10 13.27 -6.42
CA VAL A 598 -15.84 13.68 -5.81
C VAL A 598 -14.68 12.79 -6.27
N LYS A 599 -13.48 13.38 -6.39
CA LYS A 599 -12.25 12.60 -6.60
C LYS A 599 -11.79 12.04 -5.25
N PRO A 600 -11.52 10.73 -5.12
CA PRO A 600 -10.95 10.18 -3.90
C PRO A 600 -9.61 10.84 -3.57
N ARG A 601 -9.50 11.40 -2.37
CA ARG A 601 -8.30 12.03 -1.86
C ARG A 601 -7.72 11.16 -0.75
N LEU A 602 -6.54 10.57 -0.99
CA LEU A 602 -5.85 9.70 -0.04
C LEU A 602 -4.66 10.41 0.62
N VAL A 603 -4.06 11.38 -0.06
CA VAL A 603 -2.91 12.15 0.43
C VAL A 603 -3.33 13.60 0.60
N LEU A 604 -3.08 14.14 1.79
CA LEU A 604 -3.37 15.52 2.17
C LEU A 604 -2.16 16.43 1.95
N GLN A 605 -0.96 15.91 2.24
CA GLN A 605 0.29 16.66 2.18
C GLN A 605 1.46 15.71 1.88
N VAL A 606 2.44 16.23 1.14
CA VAL A 606 3.76 15.67 0.90
C VAL A 606 4.81 16.68 1.32
#